data_b1dde7e608213ab60108ea3da62eb628
#
_entry.id   b1dde7e608213ab60108ea3da62eb628
#
_cell.length_a   1.000
_cell.length_b   1.000
_cell.length_c   1.000
_cell.angle_alpha   90.00
_cell.angle_beta   90.00
_cell.angle_gamma   90.00
#
_symmetry.space_group_name_H-M   'P 1'
#
loop_
_entity.id
_entity.type
_entity.pdbx_description
1 polymer ?
#
loop_
_entity_poly.entity_id
_entity_poly.type
_entity_poly.pdbx_seq_one_letter_code
_entity_poly.pdbx_strand_id
1 'polypeptide(L)'
;NSLYNEIKKLIKTPKLRTKFQKLNYKSFYLTHQYVSNIIDKARLKISSKDKINKYNINNNSKLKIIHVTNFNQRYYGRLQYNTGIRINNGLIRLGHNVISLSDRDLINISKSFKDPTGAKYLNNLISETINNFRPDLLILGHADRVDKQMLIDAKEKFRNLTVSQWFLDPLTKKGPDYIKNKSRILDKIDAMDATFATTNPSSLDFKIKNSHYMPNPCDKAL
;
A
#
# COMPACT_ATOMS: atom_id res chain seq x y z
N ASN A 1 -4.29 -21.63 -28.63
CA ASN A 1 -5.61 -22.14 -29.11
C ASN A 1 -6.59 -22.50 -27.99
N SER A 2 -6.13 -22.89 -26.80
CA SER A 2 -7.00 -23.24 -25.67
C SER A 2 -7.79 -22.02 -25.15
N LEU A 3 -7.13 -20.90 -24.86
CA LEU A 3 -7.75 -19.69 -24.33
C LEU A 3 -8.80 -19.08 -25.29
N TYR A 4 -8.52 -19.07 -26.58
CA TYR A 4 -9.47 -18.59 -27.60
C TYR A 4 -10.76 -19.42 -27.60
N ASN A 5 -10.66 -20.74 -27.52
CA ASN A 5 -11.81 -21.64 -27.51
C ASN A 5 -12.66 -21.47 -26.23
N GLU A 6 -12.02 -21.27 -25.06
CA GLU A 6 -12.72 -21.01 -23.81
C GLU A 6 -13.42 -19.65 -23.81
N ILE A 7 -12.78 -18.61 -24.34
CA ILE A 7 -13.41 -17.29 -24.50
C ILE A 7 -14.61 -17.40 -25.46
N LYS A 8 -14.47 -18.07 -26.60
CA LYS A 8 -15.56 -18.27 -27.56
C LYS A 8 -16.74 -19.04 -26.95
N LYS A 9 -16.46 -20.04 -26.11
CA LYS A 9 -17.47 -20.79 -25.37
C LYS A 9 -18.23 -19.91 -24.38
N LEU A 10 -17.52 -19.06 -23.61
CA LEU A 10 -18.12 -18.09 -22.69
C LEU A 10 -18.99 -17.07 -23.42
N ILE A 11 -18.54 -16.56 -24.58
CA ILE A 11 -19.33 -15.63 -25.39
C ILE A 11 -20.63 -16.26 -25.87
N LYS A 12 -20.58 -17.51 -26.34
CA LYS A 12 -21.72 -18.22 -26.91
C LYS A 12 -22.72 -18.77 -25.88
N THR A 13 -22.35 -18.83 -24.59
CA THR A 13 -23.16 -19.48 -23.57
C THR A 13 -23.48 -18.53 -22.41
N PRO A 14 -24.58 -17.73 -22.50
CA PRO A 14 -24.95 -16.78 -21.44
C PRO A 14 -25.13 -17.42 -20.06
N LYS A 15 -25.73 -18.59 -19.97
CA LYS A 15 -25.89 -19.35 -18.72
C LYS A 15 -24.54 -19.67 -18.05
N LEU A 16 -23.51 -19.99 -18.83
CA LEU A 16 -22.18 -20.27 -18.32
C LEU A 16 -21.52 -18.98 -17.77
N ARG A 17 -21.67 -17.86 -18.45
CA ARG A 17 -21.21 -16.55 -17.95
C ARG A 17 -21.82 -16.20 -16.60
N THR A 18 -23.13 -16.30 -16.48
CA THR A 18 -23.84 -16.03 -15.22
C THR A 18 -23.39 -16.97 -14.10
N LYS A 19 -23.16 -18.26 -14.42
CA LYS A 19 -22.61 -19.21 -13.45
C LYS A 19 -21.23 -18.81 -12.96
N PHE A 20 -20.32 -18.43 -13.86
CA PHE A 20 -18.96 -17.97 -13.49
C PHE A 20 -18.97 -16.66 -12.74
N GLN A 21 -19.83 -15.69 -13.12
CA GLN A 21 -20.01 -14.45 -12.36
C GLN A 21 -20.42 -14.72 -10.91
N LYS A 22 -21.41 -15.59 -10.70
CA LYS A 22 -21.88 -15.95 -9.36
C LYS A 22 -20.82 -16.71 -8.54
N LEU A 23 -20.07 -17.60 -9.16
CA LEU A 23 -18.99 -18.34 -8.50
C LEU A 23 -17.84 -17.43 -8.14
N ASN A 24 -17.39 -16.55 -9.06
CA ASN A 24 -16.33 -15.60 -8.79
C ASN A 24 -16.68 -14.65 -7.65
N TYR A 25 -17.93 -14.18 -7.58
CA TYR A 25 -18.38 -13.30 -6.50
C TYR A 25 -18.38 -14.00 -5.13
N LYS A 26 -18.75 -15.29 -5.09
CA LYS A 26 -18.76 -16.09 -3.84
C LYS A 26 -17.38 -16.53 -3.39
N SER A 27 -16.48 -16.81 -4.33
CA SER A 27 -15.13 -17.31 -4.05
C SER A 27 -14.08 -16.21 -3.86
N PHE A 28 -14.45 -14.94 -4.15
CA PHE A 28 -13.53 -13.83 -4.07
C PHE A 28 -13.41 -13.34 -2.61
N TYR A 29 -12.41 -13.86 -1.91
CA TYR A 29 -12.12 -13.52 -0.51
C TYR A 29 -11.15 -12.34 -0.33
N LEU A 30 -10.52 -11.88 -1.44
CA LEU A 30 -9.50 -10.82 -1.42
C LEU A 30 -10.13 -9.42 -1.35
N THR A 31 -10.88 -9.17 -0.28
CA THR A 31 -11.51 -7.86 -0.05
C THR A 31 -10.51 -6.85 0.52
N HIS A 32 -10.81 -5.54 0.39
CA HIS A 32 -10.05 -4.48 1.04
C HIS A 32 -9.90 -4.72 2.55
N GLN A 33 -10.93 -5.24 3.20
CA GLN A 33 -10.91 -5.57 4.62
C GLN A 33 -9.94 -6.71 4.94
N TYR A 34 -9.89 -7.74 4.09
CA TYR A 34 -8.93 -8.83 4.25
C TYR A 34 -7.48 -8.34 4.14
N VAL A 35 -7.18 -7.51 3.13
CA VAL A 35 -5.84 -6.94 2.94
C VAL A 35 -5.46 -6.00 4.07
N SER A 36 -6.38 -5.12 4.48
CA SER A 36 -6.15 -4.22 5.62
C SER A 36 -5.91 -4.99 6.92
N ASN A 37 -6.62 -6.11 7.13
CA ASN A 37 -6.39 -7.00 8.27
C ASN A 37 -5.01 -7.68 8.22
N ILE A 38 -4.49 -8.03 7.02
CA ILE A 38 -3.11 -8.56 6.89
C ILE A 38 -2.09 -7.51 7.33
N ILE A 39 -2.26 -6.26 6.85
CA ILE A 39 -1.39 -5.14 7.23
C ILE A 39 -1.42 -4.95 8.75
N ASP A 40 -2.60 -4.92 9.35
CA ASP A 40 -2.76 -4.71 10.79
C ASP A 40 -2.19 -5.87 11.62
N LYS A 41 -2.40 -7.12 11.22
CA LYS A 41 -1.80 -8.29 11.85
C LYS A 41 -0.27 -8.30 11.77
N ALA A 42 0.30 -7.91 10.64
CA ALA A 42 1.75 -7.80 10.48
C ALA A 42 2.31 -6.70 11.40
N ARG A 43 1.64 -5.56 11.48
CA ARG A 43 1.99 -4.49 12.44
C ARG A 43 2.02 -4.98 13.89
N LEU A 44 0.97 -5.66 14.33
CA LEU A 44 0.88 -6.21 15.68
C LEU A 44 2.05 -7.18 15.95
N LYS A 45 2.39 -8.03 15.00
CA LYS A 45 3.50 -8.98 15.09
C LYS A 45 4.87 -8.28 15.19
N ILE A 46 5.07 -7.18 14.44
CA ILE A 46 6.30 -6.38 14.49
C ILE A 46 6.39 -5.67 15.85
N SER A 47 5.33 -5.00 16.27
CA SER A 47 5.26 -4.29 17.56
C SER A 47 5.48 -5.21 18.75
N SER A 48 5.07 -6.48 18.66
CA SER A 48 5.27 -7.46 19.75
C SER A 48 6.69 -8.02 19.83
N LYS A 49 7.46 -8.00 18.71
CA LYS A 49 8.83 -8.54 18.67
C LYS A 49 9.90 -7.55 19.14
N ASP A 50 9.70 -6.28 18.88
CA ASP A 50 10.78 -5.28 19.06
C ASP A 50 10.61 -4.36 20.26
N LYS A 51 9.50 -4.39 20.98
CA LYS A 51 9.30 -3.51 22.15
C LYS A 51 8.32 -4.06 23.17
N ILE A 52 8.90 -4.45 24.22
CA ILE A 52 8.78 -3.78 25.50
C ILE A 52 7.39 -3.17 25.76
N ASN A 53 6.54 -3.96 26.41
CA ASN A 53 5.66 -3.63 27.55
C ASN A 53 5.20 -2.16 27.75
N LYS A 54 5.02 -1.35 26.72
CA LYS A 54 4.52 0.00 26.94
C LYS A 54 3.10 0.29 26.46
N TYR A 55 2.56 -0.57 25.62
CA TYR A 55 1.14 -0.46 25.24
C TYR A 55 0.53 -1.86 25.13
N ASN A 56 -0.45 -2.16 25.99
CA ASN A 56 -1.40 -3.23 25.77
C ASN A 56 -2.20 -2.88 24.50
N ILE A 57 -1.67 -3.21 23.33
CA ILE A 57 -2.38 -3.04 22.08
C ILE A 57 -3.38 -4.19 22.00
N ASN A 58 -4.56 -3.97 22.51
CA ASN A 58 -5.71 -4.83 22.24
C ASN A 58 -5.87 -4.94 20.71
N ASN A 59 -6.20 -6.13 20.21
CA ASN A 59 -6.45 -6.38 18.78
C ASN A 59 -7.51 -5.44 18.15
N ASN A 60 -8.25 -4.69 18.99
CA ASN A 60 -9.26 -3.69 18.60
C ASN A 60 -8.80 -2.24 18.74
N SER A 61 -7.53 -1.97 19.07
CA SER A 61 -7.06 -0.59 19.21
C SER A 61 -7.12 0.13 17.87
N LYS A 62 -7.72 1.31 17.87
CA LYS A 62 -7.77 2.19 16.69
C LYS A 62 -6.45 2.94 16.57
N LEU A 63 -5.93 3.00 15.34
CA LEU A 63 -4.64 3.59 15.04
C LEU A 63 -4.80 4.96 14.41
N LYS A 64 -3.80 5.79 14.61
CA LYS A 64 -3.52 6.99 13.82
C LYS A 64 -2.60 6.60 12.67
N ILE A 65 -3.10 6.71 11.44
CA ILE A 65 -2.40 6.25 10.24
C ILE A 65 -2.21 7.43 9.29
N ILE A 66 -1.00 7.59 8.77
CA ILE A 66 -0.76 8.38 7.56
C ILE A 66 -0.59 7.42 6.40
N HIS A 67 -1.41 7.54 5.37
CA HIS A 67 -1.31 6.75 4.14
C HIS A 67 -0.89 7.65 2.99
N VAL A 68 0.33 7.46 2.50
CA VAL A 68 0.93 8.22 1.39
C VAL A 68 0.93 7.35 0.15
N THR A 69 0.15 7.71 -0.86
CA THR A 69 0.10 6.98 -2.13
C THR A 69 -0.56 7.85 -3.21
N ASN A 70 -0.51 7.42 -4.46
CA ASN A 70 -1.21 8.11 -5.54
C ASN A 70 -2.72 7.85 -5.49
N PHE A 71 -3.49 8.80 -4.95
CA PHE A 71 -4.95 8.75 -4.95
C PHE A 71 -5.58 9.20 -6.27
N ASN A 72 -4.80 9.70 -7.22
CA ASN A 72 -5.27 10.13 -8.54
C ASN A 72 -6.32 11.25 -8.50
N GLN A 73 -6.27 12.15 -7.51
CA GLN A 73 -7.22 13.26 -7.33
C GLN A 73 -7.27 14.18 -8.56
N ARG A 74 -6.12 14.39 -9.25
CA ARG A 74 -6.01 15.18 -10.49
C ARG A 74 -6.86 14.67 -11.65
N TYR A 75 -7.38 13.45 -11.55
CA TYR A 75 -8.25 12.86 -12.57
C TYR A 75 -9.75 13.01 -12.27
N TYR A 76 -10.12 13.85 -11.28
CA TYR A 76 -11.51 14.21 -11.00
C TYR A 76 -12.42 12.98 -10.80
N GLY A 77 -11.97 11.99 -10.05
CA GLY A 77 -12.72 10.78 -9.73
C GLY A 77 -12.68 9.66 -10.77
N ARG A 78 -12.14 9.89 -11.98
CA ARG A 78 -12.07 8.84 -13.02
C ARG A 78 -11.30 7.58 -12.62
N LEU A 79 -10.38 7.69 -11.67
CA LEU A 79 -9.56 6.58 -11.17
C LEU A 79 -9.85 6.27 -9.68
N GLN A 80 -11.08 6.46 -9.24
CA GLN A 80 -11.51 6.21 -7.86
C GLN A 80 -11.37 4.76 -7.40
N TYR A 81 -11.22 3.83 -8.34
CA TYR A 81 -11.10 2.39 -8.08
C TYR A 81 -9.65 1.92 -7.90
N ASN A 82 -8.65 2.83 -7.84
CA ASN A 82 -7.25 2.42 -7.71
C ASN A 82 -6.96 1.73 -6.36
N THR A 83 -5.88 0.94 -6.32
CA THR A 83 -5.51 0.14 -5.15
C THR A 83 -5.27 0.99 -3.91
N GLY A 84 -4.66 2.17 -4.05
CA GLY A 84 -4.43 3.09 -2.93
C GLY A 84 -5.73 3.49 -2.25
N ILE A 85 -6.76 3.86 -3.02
CA ILE A 85 -8.09 4.20 -2.49
C ILE A 85 -8.74 2.99 -1.80
N ARG A 86 -8.64 1.79 -2.38
CA ARG A 86 -9.22 0.57 -1.80
C ARG A 86 -8.61 0.24 -0.45
N ILE A 87 -7.27 0.29 -0.33
CA ILE A 87 -6.56 0.10 0.94
C ILE A 87 -6.98 1.18 1.93
N ASN A 88 -6.98 2.43 1.51
CA ASN A 88 -7.35 3.56 2.36
C ASN A 88 -8.77 3.42 2.94
N ASN A 89 -9.72 3.11 2.09
CA ASN A 89 -11.12 2.87 2.49
C ASN A 89 -11.23 1.69 3.46
N GLY A 90 -10.43 0.63 3.25
CA GLY A 90 -10.36 -0.50 4.17
C GLY A 90 -9.90 -0.10 5.55
N LEU A 91 -8.84 0.71 5.66
CA LEU A 91 -8.32 1.21 6.93
C LEU A 91 -9.35 2.08 7.66
N ILE A 92 -10.04 2.99 6.94
CA ILE A 92 -11.11 3.83 7.51
C ILE A 92 -12.27 2.98 8.02
N ARG A 93 -12.72 1.97 7.24
CA ARG A 93 -13.83 1.08 7.64
C ARG A 93 -13.47 0.16 8.82
N LEU A 94 -12.19 -0.12 9.03
CA LEU A 94 -11.70 -0.77 10.25
C LEU A 94 -11.75 0.17 11.47
N GLY A 95 -12.07 1.44 11.26
CA GLY A 95 -12.24 2.46 12.31
C GLY A 95 -10.93 3.12 12.71
N HIS A 96 -9.87 3.02 11.91
CA HIS A 96 -8.64 3.79 12.12
C HIS A 96 -8.84 5.26 11.78
N ASN A 97 -8.07 6.13 12.42
CA ASN A 97 -8.01 7.55 12.07
C ASN A 97 -6.93 7.73 11.01
N VAL A 98 -7.34 8.02 9.76
CA VAL A 98 -6.45 8.00 8.59
C VAL A 98 -6.32 9.39 7.96
N ILE A 99 -5.08 9.88 7.89
CA ILE A 99 -4.72 11.02 7.02
C ILE A 99 -4.19 10.48 5.69
N SER A 100 -4.83 10.90 4.60
CA SER A 100 -4.52 10.44 3.24
C SER A 100 -3.77 11.52 2.48
N LEU A 101 -2.53 11.23 2.05
CA LEU A 101 -1.69 12.15 1.28
C LEU A 101 -1.43 11.59 -0.11
N SER A 102 -1.90 12.31 -1.15
CA SER A 102 -1.70 11.90 -2.54
C SER A 102 -0.35 12.39 -3.05
N ASP A 103 0.67 11.53 -3.03
CA ASP A 103 2.05 11.87 -3.35
C ASP A 103 2.19 12.52 -4.73
N ARG A 104 1.67 11.89 -5.78
CA ARG A 104 1.80 12.39 -7.17
C ARG A 104 0.96 13.64 -7.44
N ASP A 105 -0.18 13.78 -6.77
CA ASP A 105 -1.00 14.98 -6.91
C ASP A 105 -0.32 16.15 -6.21
N LEU A 106 0.18 15.96 -5.00
CA LEU A 106 0.96 16.95 -4.24
C LEU A 106 2.22 17.40 -4.99
N ILE A 107 3.00 16.46 -5.51
CA ILE A 107 4.18 16.74 -6.35
C ILE A 107 3.79 17.59 -7.55
N ASN A 108 2.69 17.25 -8.23
CA ASN A 108 2.30 17.93 -9.46
C ASN A 108 1.90 19.39 -9.22
N ILE A 109 1.18 19.68 -8.13
CA ILE A 109 0.72 21.03 -7.82
C ILE A 109 1.79 21.91 -7.14
N SER A 110 2.83 21.29 -6.55
CA SER A 110 3.86 22.01 -5.79
C SER A 110 5.14 22.31 -6.58
N LYS A 111 5.22 21.87 -7.83
CA LYS A 111 6.35 22.20 -8.70
C LYS A 111 6.54 23.69 -8.84
N SER A 112 7.76 24.14 -8.63
CA SER A 112 8.14 25.54 -8.72
C SER A 112 9.57 25.68 -9.23
N PHE A 113 10.00 26.91 -9.52
CA PHE A 113 11.39 27.19 -9.90
C PHE A 113 12.40 26.72 -8.83
N LYS A 114 12.03 26.77 -7.55
CA LYS A 114 12.86 26.35 -6.42
C LYS A 114 12.75 24.85 -6.10
N ASP A 115 11.69 24.19 -6.56
CA ASP A 115 11.45 22.74 -6.41
C ASP A 115 10.83 22.19 -7.69
N PRO A 116 11.64 22.00 -8.75
CA PRO A 116 11.15 21.52 -10.04
C PRO A 116 10.54 20.10 -9.96
N THR A 117 10.91 19.34 -8.95
CA THR A 117 10.42 17.97 -8.72
C THR A 117 9.16 17.93 -7.86
N GLY A 118 8.87 18.95 -7.05
CA GLY A 118 7.83 18.96 -6.04
C GLY A 118 8.11 18.04 -4.84
N ALA A 119 9.28 17.40 -4.80
CA ALA A 119 9.62 16.42 -3.78
C ALA A 119 9.88 17.08 -2.42
N LYS A 120 10.48 18.26 -2.40
CA LYS A 120 10.76 19.00 -1.16
C LYS A 120 9.47 19.35 -0.43
N TYR A 121 8.47 19.86 -1.15
CA TYR A 121 7.16 20.15 -0.56
C TYR A 121 6.49 18.90 0.00
N LEU A 122 6.48 17.79 -0.76
CA LEU A 122 5.90 16.52 -0.31
C LEU A 122 6.56 16.05 1.00
N ASN A 123 7.88 16.03 1.06
CA ASN A 123 8.61 15.54 2.24
C ASN A 123 8.41 16.45 3.45
N ASN A 124 8.40 17.77 3.27
CA ASN A 124 8.08 18.71 4.34
C ASN A 124 6.65 18.48 4.86
N LEU A 125 5.68 18.32 3.97
CA LEU A 125 4.29 18.09 4.36
C LEU A 125 4.15 16.78 5.15
N ILE A 126 4.80 15.70 4.73
CA ILE A 126 4.79 14.42 5.45
C ILE A 126 5.43 14.61 6.84
N SER A 127 6.59 15.25 6.91
CA SER A 127 7.32 15.49 8.16
C SER A 127 6.47 16.30 9.15
N GLU A 128 5.86 17.41 8.69
CA GLU A 128 4.97 18.23 9.53
C GLU A 128 3.72 17.46 9.95
N THR A 129 3.15 16.65 9.05
CA THR A 129 2.01 15.81 9.39
C THR A 129 2.38 14.78 10.46
N ILE A 130 3.57 14.17 10.39
CA ILE A 130 4.07 13.26 11.42
C ILE A 130 4.25 14.02 12.75
N ASN A 131 4.85 15.19 12.74
CA ASN A 131 5.08 16.00 13.93
C ASN A 131 3.78 16.37 14.66
N ASN A 132 2.75 16.76 13.91
CA ASN A 132 1.49 17.25 14.46
C ASN A 132 0.53 16.11 14.82
N PHE A 133 0.38 15.14 13.91
CA PHE A 133 -0.58 14.05 14.07
C PHE A 133 -0.06 12.93 14.97
N ARG A 134 1.26 12.72 15.01
CA ARG A 134 1.91 11.63 15.76
C ARG A 134 1.29 10.28 15.44
N PRO A 135 1.45 9.77 14.22
CA PRO A 135 0.86 8.52 13.80
C PRO A 135 1.51 7.32 14.49
N ASP A 136 0.73 6.25 14.65
CA ASP A 136 1.22 4.94 15.01
C ASP A 136 1.83 4.22 13.80
N LEU A 137 1.30 4.52 12.60
CA LEU A 137 1.68 3.86 11.36
C LEU A 137 1.73 4.86 10.20
N LEU A 138 2.85 4.84 9.48
CA LEU A 138 2.99 5.46 8.17
C LEU A 138 3.02 4.37 7.10
N ILE A 139 2.11 4.44 6.14
CA ILE A 139 2.04 3.48 5.03
C ILE A 139 2.38 4.20 3.72
N LEU A 140 3.35 3.68 2.99
CA LEU A 140 3.77 4.19 1.69
C LEU A 140 3.31 3.26 0.57
N GLY A 141 2.59 3.80 -0.41
CA GLY A 141 2.21 3.07 -1.62
C GLY A 141 2.93 3.59 -2.85
N HIS A 142 3.98 2.93 -3.29
CA HIS A 142 4.87 3.37 -4.35
C HIS A 142 5.65 4.68 -4.10
N ALA A 143 5.20 5.57 -3.36
CA ALA A 143 5.72 6.87 -2.90
C ALA A 143 7.21 7.17 -3.23
N ASP A 144 7.56 7.13 -4.53
CA ASP A 144 8.95 7.11 -5.05
C ASP A 144 9.76 8.35 -4.68
N ARG A 145 9.10 9.46 -4.37
CA ARG A 145 9.72 10.76 -4.03
C ARG A 145 9.78 11.04 -2.54
N VAL A 146 9.35 10.09 -1.72
CA VAL A 146 9.51 10.20 -0.26
C VAL A 146 10.96 9.90 0.09
N ASP A 147 11.56 10.79 0.84
CA ASP A 147 12.97 10.73 1.21
C ASP A 147 13.21 9.69 2.31
N LYS A 148 14.22 8.82 2.11
CA LYS A 148 14.59 7.78 3.06
C LYS A 148 15.12 8.35 4.37
N GLN A 149 15.95 9.39 4.30
CA GLN A 149 16.53 9.97 5.51
C GLN A 149 15.47 10.61 6.39
N MET A 150 14.51 11.34 5.79
CA MET A 150 13.36 11.90 6.51
C MET A 150 12.58 10.82 7.28
N LEU A 151 12.41 9.62 6.70
CA LEU A 151 11.75 8.49 7.37
C LEU A 151 12.56 7.94 8.55
N ILE A 152 13.88 7.85 8.40
CA ILE A 152 14.80 7.41 9.47
C ILE A 152 14.74 8.42 10.62
N ASP A 153 14.90 9.70 10.34
CA ASP A 153 14.85 10.78 11.33
C ASP A 153 13.52 10.82 12.08
N ALA A 154 12.41 10.60 11.35
CA ALA A 154 11.09 10.50 11.94
C ALA A 154 10.96 9.32 12.91
N LYS A 155 11.52 8.15 12.56
CA LYS A 155 11.52 6.96 13.44
C LYS A 155 12.40 7.16 14.68
N GLU A 156 13.53 7.82 14.55
CA GLU A 156 14.40 8.16 15.68
C GLU A 156 13.71 9.11 16.65
N LYS A 157 13.04 10.13 16.11
CA LYS A 157 12.27 11.11 16.90
C LYS A 157 11.03 10.50 17.55
N PHE A 158 10.32 9.62 16.84
CA PHE A 158 9.07 9.01 17.29
C PHE A 158 9.21 7.49 17.34
N ARG A 159 9.76 6.97 18.44
CA ARG A 159 10.10 5.54 18.63
C ARG A 159 8.91 4.57 18.47
N ASN A 160 7.68 5.07 18.55
CA ASN A 160 6.46 4.27 18.36
C ASN A 160 5.97 4.27 16.90
N LEU A 161 6.57 5.10 16.04
CA LEU A 161 6.21 5.15 14.64
C LEU A 161 6.66 3.86 13.94
N THR A 162 5.71 3.17 13.35
CA THR A 162 5.98 2.05 12.42
C THR A 162 5.88 2.57 11.00
N VAL A 163 6.83 2.22 10.15
CA VAL A 163 6.84 2.60 8.72
C VAL A 163 6.74 1.35 7.87
N SER A 164 5.78 1.32 6.97
CA SER A 164 5.59 0.21 6.03
C SER A 164 5.41 0.70 4.60
N GLN A 165 5.65 -0.19 3.66
CA GLN A 165 5.37 0.07 2.24
C GLN A 165 4.58 -1.09 1.62
N TRP A 166 3.81 -0.77 0.57
CA TRP A 166 3.22 -1.77 -0.30
C TRP A 166 3.58 -1.50 -1.76
N PHE A 167 3.72 -2.59 -2.53
CA PHE A 167 4.21 -2.55 -3.90
C PHE A 167 3.41 -3.48 -4.81
N LEU A 168 2.93 -2.98 -5.94
CA LEU A 168 2.03 -3.69 -6.84
C LEU A 168 2.72 -4.24 -8.09
N ASP A 169 3.79 -3.57 -8.54
CA ASP A 169 4.42 -3.92 -9.80
C ASP A 169 5.15 -5.26 -9.70
N PRO A 170 5.25 -6.03 -10.79
CA PRO A 170 5.93 -7.31 -10.80
C PRO A 170 7.38 -7.23 -10.34
N LEU A 171 7.80 -8.14 -9.46
CA LEU A 171 9.15 -8.22 -8.90
C LEU A 171 9.88 -9.51 -9.31
N THR A 172 9.41 -10.19 -10.35
CA THR A 172 10.06 -11.38 -10.90
C THR A 172 10.95 -11.02 -12.08
N LYS A 173 12.07 -11.72 -12.28
CA LYS A 173 13.01 -11.49 -13.41
C LYS A 173 12.36 -11.52 -14.79
N LYS A 174 11.28 -12.29 -14.93
CA LYS A 174 10.51 -12.40 -16.18
C LYS A 174 9.43 -11.32 -16.33
N GLY A 175 9.20 -10.53 -15.28
CA GLY A 175 8.19 -9.46 -15.29
C GLY A 175 8.69 -8.20 -15.99
N PRO A 176 7.78 -7.36 -16.48
CA PRO A 176 8.14 -6.08 -17.07
C PRO A 176 8.78 -5.18 -16.02
N ASP A 177 9.72 -4.33 -16.46
CA ASP A 177 10.42 -3.33 -15.63
C ASP A 177 11.09 -3.88 -14.35
N TYR A 178 11.47 -5.18 -14.33
CA TYR A 178 12.00 -5.84 -13.15
C TYR A 178 13.11 -5.05 -12.44
N ILE A 179 14.15 -4.60 -13.17
CA ILE A 179 15.29 -3.88 -12.59
C ILE A 179 14.83 -2.58 -11.92
N LYS A 180 13.98 -1.84 -12.59
CA LYS A 180 13.41 -0.59 -12.10
C LYS A 180 12.53 -0.83 -10.87
N ASN A 181 11.66 -1.83 -10.91
CA ASN A 181 10.77 -2.18 -9.81
C ASN A 181 11.54 -2.66 -8.59
N LYS A 182 12.58 -3.48 -8.81
CA LYS A 182 13.51 -3.90 -7.74
C LYS A 182 14.22 -2.72 -7.10
N SER A 183 14.75 -1.79 -7.89
CA SER A 183 15.38 -0.57 -7.37
C SER A 183 14.40 0.25 -6.53
N ARG A 184 13.17 0.46 -7.00
CA ARG A 184 12.15 1.27 -6.32
C ARG A 184 11.74 0.68 -4.96
N ILE A 185 11.54 -0.63 -4.87
CA ILE A 185 11.15 -1.26 -3.62
C ILE A 185 12.29 -1.29 -2.60
N LEU A 186 13.54 -1.38 -3.07
CA LEU A 186 14.73 -1.41 -2.22
C LEU A 186 15.22 -0.02 -1.80
N ASP A 187 14.84 1.03 -2.51
CA ASP A 187 15.32 2.41 -2.27
C ASP A 187 15.18 2.86 -0.81
N LYS A 188 14.06 2.54 -0.18
CA LYS A 188 13.75 2.92 1.21
C LYS A 188 13.72 1.76 2.19
N ILE A 189 14.24 0.60 1.81
CA ILE A 189 14.07 -0.65 2.56
C ILE A 189 14.60 -0.57 4.00
N ASP A 190 15.68 0.18 4.22
CA ASP A 190 16.29 0.33 5.55
C ASP A 190 15.40 1.11 6.53
N ALA A 191 14.52 1.98 6.00
CA ALA A 191 13.55 2.73 6.78
C ALA A 191 12.27 1.92 7.07
N MET A 192 12.06 0.80 6.37
CA MET A 192 10.82 0.02 6.47
C MET A 192 10.84 -1.00 7.60
N ASP A 193 9.78 -1.07 8.37
CA ASP A 193 9.54 -2.13 9.35
C ASP A 193 8.83 -3.33 8.71
N ALA A 194 8.03 -3.11 7.66
CA ALA A 194 7.40 -4.16 6.87
C ALA A 194 7.22 -3.74 5.40
N THR A 195 7.28 -4.73 4.51
CA THR A 195 7.02 -4.55 3.08
C THR A 195 5.95 -5.53 2.61
N PHE A 196 4.94 -5.03 1.91
CA PHE A 196 3.86 -5.82 1.34
C PHE A 196 3.98 -5.80 -0.19
N ALA A 197 3.98 -6.96 -0.83
CA ALA A 197 4.10 -7.05 -2.28
C ALA A 197 3.06 -8.00 -2.87
N THR A 198 2.59 -7.68 -4.08
CA THR A 198 1.72 -8.58 -4.85
C THR A 198 2.49 -9.73 -5.49
N THR A 199 3.81 -9.63 -5.56
CA THR A 199 4.68 -10.76 -5.88
C THR A 199 5.00 -11.51 -4.58
N ASN A 200 4.78 -12.83 -4.57
CA ASN A 200 5.07 -13.64 -3.38
C ASN A 200 6.56 -13.50 -2.99
N PRO A 201 6.87 -13.10 -1.75
CA PRO A 201 8.25 -12.93 -1.31
C PRO A 201 9.15 -14.17 -1.48
N SER A 202 8.56 -15.38 -1.40
CA SER A 202 9.30 -16.63 -1.62
C SER A 202 9.78 -16.84 -3.06
N SER A 203 9.18 -16.13 -4.03
CA SER A 203 9.55 -16.19 -5.44
C SER A 203 10.53 -15.10 -5.88
N LEU A 204 10.96 -14.24 -4.96
CA LEU A 204 11.92 -13.18 -5.24
C LEU A 204 13.35 -13.74 -5.28
N ASP A 205 14.17 -13.21 -6.17
CA ASP A 205 15.61 -13.50 -6.26
C ASP A 205 16.47 -12.60 -5.35
N PHE A 206 15.82 -11.79 -4.51
CA PHE A 206 16.43 -10.92 -3.51
C PHE A 206 15.64 -10.97 -2.21
N LYS A 207 16.31 -10.68 -1.11
CA LYS A 207 15.68 -10.71 0.21
C LYS A 207 15.15 -9.34 0.60
N ILE A 208 13.94 -9.33 1.14
CA ILE A 208 13.33 -8.17 1.79
C ILE A 208 13.00 -8.57 3.22
N LYS A 209 13.57 -7.85 4.18
CA LYS A 209 13.28 -8.08 5.61
C LYS A 209 11.80 -7.79 5.87
N ASN A 210 11.13 -8.65 6.65
CA ASN A 210 9.70 -8.52 7.01
C ASN A 210 8.78 -8.31 5.79
N SER A 211 8.98 -9.12 4.76
CA SER A 211 8.15 -9.09 3.56
C SER A 211 6.92 -9.99 3.69
N HIS A 212 5.80 -9.52 3.17
CA HIS A 212 4.52 -10.22 3.20
C HIS A 212 3.86 -10.19 1.82
N TYR A 213 3.23 -11.31 1.47
CA TYR A 213 2.39 -11.35 0.28
C TYR A 213 1.09 -10.57 0.54
N MET A 214 0.78 -9.65 -0.34
CA MET A 214 -0.45 -8.84 -0.32
C MET A 214 -1.11 -8.93 -1.69
N PRO A 215 -2.15 -9.74 -1.86
CA PRO A 215 -2.88 -9.77 -3.12
C PRO A 215 -3.54 -8.42 -3.40
N ASN A 216 -3.80 -8.15 -4.69
CA ASN A 216 -4.45 -6.92 -5.08
C ASN A 216 -5.87 -6.87 -4.50
N PRO A 217 -6.23 -5.88 -3.69
CA PRO A 217 -7.52 -5.85 -3.01
C PRO A 217 -8.68 -5.55 -3.96
N CYS A 218 -9.82 -6.12 -3.68
CA CYS A 218 -11.09 -5.75 -4.27
C CYS A 218 -11.93 -5.00 -3.23
N ASP A 219 -12.57 -3.93 -3.63
CA ASP A 219 -13.51 -3.20 -2.77
C ASP A 219 -14.95 -3.53 -3.19
N LYS A 220 -15.75 -4.04 -2.26
CA LYS A 220 -17.14 -4.39 -2.52
C LYS A 220 -18.07 -3.18 -2.70
N ALA A 221 -17.59 -2.00 -2.34
CA ALA A 221 -18.35 -0.75 -2.40
C ALA A 221 -17.99 0.11 -3.63
N LEU A 222 -17.12 -0.40 -4.51
CA LEU A 222 -16.71 0.26 -5.76
C LEU A 222 -17.23 -0.48 -6.98
#